data_fdd9bc8c61de77543e2cbb3e05569a45
#
_entry.id   fdd9bc8c61de77543e2cbb3e05569a45
#
_cell.length_a   1.000
_cell.length_b   1.000
_cell.length_c   1.000
_cell.angle_alpha   90.00
_cell.angle_beta   90.00
_cell.angle_gamma   90.00
#
_symmetry.space_group_name_H-M   'P 1'
#
loop_
_entity.id
_entity.type
_entity.pdbx_description
1 polymer ?
#
loop_
_entity_poly.entity_id
_entity_poly.type
_entity_poly.pdbx_seq_one_letter_code
_entity_poly.pdbx_strand_id
1 'polypeptide(L)'
;MVDYIQIAWQGLVSGFAYALIGLALVMVYKTARILNFAAGTMAGISGFLAHWWAAEQDMPFGIAILFAMIMTGAGTYVVERLTVRPLVKLGDFLPIVIMTLGVEEFLANVSLLWWGGTARRYRVPGDIDRINWLIGDFRLNAWHLVVAITTFVTLSIVGYIINQTELGLGMKAFAEDQDAAKLMGIKESTVSIWTWVLSALVGGVTGIVFAPVLFLQQDYMNIIFINF
;
A
#
# COMPACT_ATOMS: atom_id res chain seq x y z
N MET A 1 -2.63 28.45 20.54
CA MET A 1 -2.89 27.08 21.08
C MET A 1 -3.62 26.20 20.07
N VAL A 2 -4.61 26.72 19.37
CA VAL A 2 -5.39 25.97 18.36
C VAL A 2 -4.50 25.51 17.17
N ASP A 3 -3.55 26.35 16.74
CA ASP A 3 -2.63 26.01 15.66
C ASP A 3 -1.82 24.75 15.95
N TYR A 4 -1.33 24.55 17.19
CA TYR A 4 -0.58 23.35 17.59
C TYR A 4 -1.45 22.09 17.55
N ILE A 5 -2.73 22.18 17.94
CA ILE A 5 -3.67 21.05 17.87
C ILE A 5 -3.95 20.69 16.41
N GLN A 6 -4.11 21.70 15.55
CA GLN A 6 -4.34 21.50 14.12
C GLN A 6 -3.12 20.82 13.46
N ILE A 7 -1.90 21.28 13.77
CA ILE A 7 -0.65 20.68 13.27
C ILE A 7 -0.50 19.24 13.79
N ALA A 8 -0.75 19.00 15.07
CA ALA A 8 -0.69 17.66 15.65
C ALA A 8 -1.69 16.71 15.00
N TRP A 9 -2.91 17.19 14.71
CA TRP A 9 -3.91 16.39 13.99
C TRP A 9 -3.47 16.03 12.57
N GLN A 10 -2.95 17.00 11.82
CA GLN A 10 -2.43 16.76 10.48
C GLN A 10 -1.24 15.80 10.50
N GLY A 11 -0.34 15.93 11.48
CA GLY A 11 0.75 15.01 11.69
C GLY A 11 0.27 13.59 12.00
N LEU A 12 -0.79 13.44 12.80
CA LEU A 12 -1.40 12.14 13.10
C LEU A 12 -1.98 11.49 11.85
N VAL A 13 -2.68 12.25 11.01
CA VAL A 13 -3.24 11.76 9.74
C VAL A 13 -2.13 11.29 8.81
N SER A 14 -1.03 12.05 8.67
CA SER A 14 0.14 11.62 7.91
C SER A 14 0.79 10.37 8.53
N GLY A 15 0.84 10.28 9.86
CA GLY A 15 1.33 9.12 10.59
C GLY A 15 0.57 7.83 10.29
N PHE A 16 -0.72 7.91 9.97
CA PHE A 16 -1.50 6.74 9.52
C PHE A 16 -1.00 6.20 8.17
N ALA A 17 -0.59 7.08 7.23
CA ALA A 17 0.01 6.64 5.97
C ALA A 17 1.33 5.91 6.22
N TYR A 18 2.20 6.50 7.04
CA TYR A 18 3.47 5.87 7.41
C TYR A 18 3.26 4.51 8.08
N ALA A 19 2.28 4.40 8.99
CA ALA A 19 1.97 3.15 9.66
C ALA A 19 1.56 2.03 8.68
N LEU A 20 0.72 2.34 7.68
CA LEU A 20 0.26 1.35 6.70
C LEU A 20 1.37 0.97 5.71
N ILE A 21 2.12 1.93 5.20
CA ILE A 21 3.25 1.63 4.29
C ILE A 21 4.34 0.88 5.04
N GLY A 22 4.68 1.30 6.27
CA GLY A 22 5.62 0.59 7.11
C GLY A 22 5.19 -0.85 7.39
N LEU A 23 3.90 -1.08 7.68
CA LEU A 23 3.36 -2.43 7.83
C LEU A 23 3.55 -3.25 6.55
N ALA A 24 3.20 -2.69 5.38
CA ALA A 24 3.36 -3.35 4.09
C ALA A 24 4.82 -3.76 3.84
N LEU A 25 5.77 -2.87 4.10
CA LEU A 25 7.21 -3.14 3.97
C LEU A 25 7.69 -4.21 4.95
N VAL A 26 7.33 -4.07 6.22
CA VAL A 26 7.76 -5.00 7.28
C VAL A 26 7.24 -6.42 7.03
N MET A 27 6.03 -6.57 6.50
CA MET A 27 5.49 -7.90 6.14
C MET A 27 6.39 -8.61 5.13
N VAL A 28 6.77 -7.96 4.04
CA VAL A 28 7.66 -8.54 3.02
C VAL A 28 9.04 -8.79 3.61
N TYR A 29 9.61 -7.79 4.30
CA TYR A 29 10.94 -7.90 4.87
C TYR A 29 11.08 -9.03 5.89
N LYS A 30 10.14 -9.18 6.81
CA LYS A 30 10.18 -10.26 7.82
C LYS A 30 10.10 -11.65 7.19
N THR A 31 9.30 -11.80 6.13
CA THR A 31 9.05 -13.11 5.53
C THR A 31 10.10 -13.48 4.48
N ALA A 32 10.43 -12.54 3.59
CA ALA A 32 11.32 -12.79 2.46
C ALA A 32 12.75 -12.25 2.65
N ARG A 33 13.00 -11.48 3.72
CA ARG A 33 14.26 -10.75 3.98
C ARG A 33 14.64 -9.78 2.87
N ILE A 34 13.64 -9.30 2.12
CA ILE A 34 13.79 -8.42 0.96
C ILE A 34 13.04 -7.13 1.23
N LEU A 35 13.67 -5.98 0.91
CA LEU A 35 12.99 -4.69 0.86
C LEU A 35 12.34 -4.51 -0.52
N ASN A 36 11.04 -4.25 -0.53
CA ASN A 36 10.31 -3.96 -1.76
C ASN A 36 10.30 -2.45 -2.02
N PHE A 37 11.25 -1.96 -2.81
CA PHE A 37 11.31 -0.53 -3.16
C PHE A 37 10.16 -0.07 -4.06
N ALA A 38 9.53 -0.98 -4.79
CA ALA A 38 8.35 -0.68 -5.62
C ALA A 38 7.05 -0.52 -4.82
N ALA A 39 7.06 -0.71 -3.48
CA ALA A 39 5.84 -0.69 -2.66
C ALA A 39 5.11 0.66 -2.74
N GLY A 40 5.84 1.79 -2.74
CA GLY A 40 5.27 3.13 -2.86
C GLY A 40 4.57 3.34 -4.21
N THR A 41 5.24 3.01 -5.29
CA THR A 41 4.70 3.14 -6.66
C THR A 41 3.50 2.22 -6.87
N MET A 42 3.54 0.97 -6.37
CA MET A 42 2.40 0.05 -6.41
C MET A 42 1.19 0.61 -5.64
N ALA A 43 1.42 1.21 -4.47
CA ALA A 43 0.39 1.88 -3.71
C ALA A 43 -0.19 3.08 -4.49
N GLY A 44 0.66 3.88 -5.13
CA GLY A 44 0.27 5.00 -5.97
C GLY A 44 -0.61 4.59 -7.14
N ILE A 45 -0.21 3.55 -7.87
CA ILE A 45 -0.97 2.99 -9.00
C ILE A 45 -2.36 2.54 -8.56
N SER A 46 -2.51 1.96 -7.36
CA SER A 46 -3.83 1.59 -6.83
C SER A 46 -4.77 2.80 -6.70
N GLY A 47 -4.25 3.95 -6.23
CA GLY A 47 -5.01 5.19 -6.19
C GLY A 47 -5.41 5.70 -7.59
N PHE A 48 -4.49 5.65 -8.56
CA PHE A 48 -4.79 6.01 -9.95
C PHE A 48 -5.84 5.09 -10.57
N LEU A 49 -5.74 3.79 -10.37
CA LEU A 49 -6.73 2.81 -10.87
C LEU A 49 -8.12 3.07 -10.28
N ALA A 50 -8.21 3.29 -8.96
CA ALA A 50 -9.48 3.59 -8.31
C ALA A 50 -10.09 4.91 -8.85
N HIS A 51 -9.27 5.93 -9.06
CA HIS A 51 -9.71 7.19 -9.66
C HIS A 51 -10.18 7.00 -11.11
N TRP A 52 -9.43 6.27 -11.92
CA TRP A 52 -9.75 6.01 -13.31
C TRP A 52 -11.09 5.30 -13.45
N TRP A 53 -11.32 4.22 -12.68
CA TRP A 53 -12.59 3.51 -12.69
C TRP A 53 -13.75 4.35 -12.18
N ALA A 54 -13.53 5.17 -11.13
CA ALA A 54 -14.61 5.97 -10.53
C ALA A 54 -14.92 7.24 -11.31
N ALA A 55 -13.91 7.95 -11.83
CA ALA A 55 -14.07 9.27 -12.43
C ALA A 55 -14.11 9.26 -13.96
N GLU A 56 -13.40 8.33 -14.61
CA GLU A 56 -13.34 8.27 -16.08
C GLU A 56 -14.28 7.23 -16.67
N GLN A 57 -14.61 6.17 -15.89
CA GLN A 57 -15.54 5.11 -16.31
C GLN A 57 -16.91 5.20 -15.61
N ASP A 58 -17.14 6.24 -14.80
CA ASP A 58 -18.38 6.49 -14.05
C ASP A 58 -18.89 5.28 -13.22
N MET A 59 -17.93 4.46 -12.74
CA MET A 59 -18.28 3.31 -11.89
C MET A 59 -18.60 3.73 -10.46
N PRO A 60 -19.55 3.02 -9.79
CA PRO A 60 -19.75 3.22 -8.35
C PRO A 60 -18.46 3.08 -7.57
N PHE A 61 -18.17 4.02 -6.69
CA PHE A 61 -16.88 4.15 -5.99
C PHE A 61 -16.43 2.85 -5.29
N GLY A 62 -17.36 2.14 -4.64
CA GLY A 62 -17.03 0.86 -3.98
C GLY A 62 -16.57 -0.22 -4.97
N ILE A 63 -17.18 -0.27 -6.16
CA ILE A 63 -16.79 -1.20 -7.23
C ILE A 63 -15.44 -0.80 -7.81
N ALA A 64 -15.21 0.49 -8.02
CA ALA A 64 -13.93 1.02 -8.50
C ALA A 64 -12.77 0.66 -7.56
N ILE A 65 -12.97 0.80 -6.24
CA ILE A 65 -12.00 0.36 -5.22
C ILE A 65 -11.74 -1.14 -5.33
N LEU A 66 -12.79 -1.96 -5.42
CA LEU A 66 -12.65 -3.42 -5.51
C LEU A 66 -11.83 -3.81 -6.74
N PHE A 67 -12.12 -3.24 -7.92
CA PHE A 67 -11.36 -3.49 -9.14
C PHE A 67 -9.91 -3.02 -9.02
N ALA A 68 -9.66 -1.84 -8.47
CA ALA A 68 -8.31 -1.34 -8.23
C ALA A 68 -7.51 -2.28 -7.32
N MET A 69 -8.11 -2.77 -6.25
CA MET A 69 -7.48 -3.72 -5.33
C MET A 69 -7.18 -5.07 -6.00
N ILE A 70 -8.11 -5.60 -6.80
CA ILE A 70 -7.90 -6.84 -7.57
C ILE A 70 -6.75 -6.65 -8.56
N MET A 71 -6.73 -5.56 -9.31
CA MET A 71 -5.67 -5.28 -10.29
C MET A 71 -4.31 -5.07 -9.61
N THR A 72 -4.26 -4.37 -8.48
CA THR A 72 -3.03 -4.19 -7.69
C THR A 72 -2.51 -5.53 -7.17
N GLY A 73 -3.38 -6.36 -6.59
CA GLY A 73 -3.01 -7.69 -6.12
C GLY A 73 -2.54 -8.61 -7.24
N ALA A 74 -3.24 -8.62 -8.38
CA ALA A 74 -2.88 -9.40 -9.55
C ALA A 74 -1.55 -8.92 -10.17
N GLY A 75 -1.37 -7.61 -10.30
CA GLY A 75 -0.13 -7.01 -10.78
C GLY A 75 1.07 -7.38 -9.91
N THR A 76 0.90 -7.30 -8.59
CA THR A 76 1.94 -7.70 -7.64
C THR A 76 2.24 -9.20 -7.68
N TYR A 77 1.21 -10.04 -7.84
CA TYR A 77 1.41 -11.48 -8.05
C TYR A 77 2.26 -11.75 -9.30
N VAL A 78 2.01 -11.03 -10.39
CA VAL A 78 2.79 -11.16 -11.64
C VAL A 78 4.23 -10.69 -11.42
N VAL A 79 4.43 -9.55 -10.76
CA VAL A 79 5.76 -9.04 -10.43
C VAL A 79 6.53 -10.02 -9.56
N GLU A 80 5.94 -10.51 -8.46
CA GLU A 80 6.60 -11.50 -7.59
C GLU A 80 7.00 -12.75 -8.39
N ARG A 81 6.09 -13.29 -9.18
CA ARG A 81 6.31 -14.54 -9.90
C ARG A 81 7.36 -14.43 -11.01
N LEU A 82 7.37 -13.33 -11.75
CA LEU A 82 8.23 -13.16 -12.92
C LEU A 82 9.60 -12.56 -12.57
N THR A 83 9.67 -11.70 -11.56
CA THR A 83 10.89 -10.94 -11.27
C THR A 83 11.55 -11.41 -9.97
N VAL A 84 10.82 -11.41 -8.86
CA VAL A 84 11.39 -11.68 -7.54
C VAL A 84 11.73 -13.16 -7.35
N ARG A 85 10.76 -14.02 -7.63
CA ARG A 85 10.89 -15.46 -7.39
C ARG A 85 12.05 -16.15 -8.11
N PRO A 86 12.39 -15.84 -9.38
CA PRO A 86 13.56 -16.39 -10.03
C PRO A 86 14.87 -15.97 -9.35
N LEU A 87 14.94 -14.73 -8.86
CA LEU A 87 16.13 -14.16 -8.23
C LEU A 87 16.37 -14.69 -6.81
N VAL A 88 15.30 -14.94 -6.05
CA VAL A 88 15.41 -15.55 -4.70
C VAL A 88 16.14 -16.90 -4.78
N LYS A 89 15.96 -17.67 -5.89
CA LYS A 89 16.65 -18.94 -6.09
C LYS A 89 18.15 -18.82 -6.30
N LEU A 90 18.65 -17.64 -6.65
CA LEU A 90 20.10 -17.39 -6.82
C LEU A 90 20.81 -17.21 -5.47
N GLY A 91 20.07 -16.95 -4.40
CA GLY A 91 20.62 -16.81 -3.03
C GLY A 91 21.27 -15.46 -2.74
N ASP A 92 21.38 -14.56 -3.71
CA ASP A 92 21.99 -13.25 -3.54
C ASP A 92 20.93 -12.16 -3.29
N PHE A 93 21.18 -11.32 -2.29
CA PHE A 93 20.27 -10.22 -1.92
C PHE A 93 20.31 -9.05 -2.94
N LEU A 94 21.51 -8.69 -3.42
CA LEU A 94 21.72 -7.50 -4.24
C LEU A 94 20.93 -7.49 -5.56
N PRO A 95 20.87 -8.58 -6.35
CA PRO A 95 20.07 -8.63 -7.57
C PRO A 95 18.58 -8.38 -7.33
N ILE A 96 18.05 -8.79 -6.16
CA ILE A 96 16.64 -8.60 -5.83
C ILE A 96 16.34 -7.14 -5.52
N VAL A 97 17.24 -6.46 -4.78
CA VAL A 97 17.13 -5.01 -4.52
C VAL A 97 17.12 -4.22 -5.83
N ILE A 98 18.10 -4.49 -6.71
CA ILE A 98 18.21 -3.82 -8.02
C ILE A 98 16.94 -4.08 -8.84
N MET A 99 16.40 -5.30 -8.80
CA MET A 99 15.16 -5.63 -9.51
C MET A 99 13.96 -4.86 -8.98
N THR A 100 13.80 -4.74 -7.66
CA THR A 100 12.66 -3.98 -7.11
C THR A 100 12.75 -2.48 -7.41
N LEU A 101 13.95 -1.90 -7.49
CA LEU A 101 14.18 -0.54 -7.98
C LEU A 101 13.85 -0.43 -9.49
N GLY A 102 14.25 -1.42 -10.29
CA GLY A 102 13.89 -1.47 -11.70
C GLY A 102 12.38 -1.59 -11.94
N VAL A 103 11.68 -2.38 -11.11
CA VAL A 103 10.21 -2.48 -11.13
C VAL A 103 9.56 -1.17 -10.72
N GLU A 104 10.09 -0.51 -9.70
CA GLU A 104 9.63 0.81 -9.26
C GLU A 104 9.68 1.81 -10.40
N GLU A 105 10.86 1.97 -11.02
CA GLU A 105 11.07 2.91 -12.11
C GLU A 105 10.22 2.55 -13.35
N PHE A 106 10.11 1.26 -13.69
CA PHE A 106 9.25 0.79 -14.77
C PHE A 106 7.78 1.16 -14.53
N LEU A 107 7.25 0.88 -13.34
CA LEU A 107 5.87 1.16 -12.99
C LEU A 107 5.60 2.67 -12.92
N ALA A 108 6.54 3.47 -12.42
CA ALA A 108 6.44 4.93 -12.38
C ALA A 108 6.33 5.50 -13.80
N ASN A 109 7.18 5.05 -14.72
CA ASN A 109 7.15 5.49 -16.11
C ASN A 109 5.88 5.01 -16.86
N VAL A 110 5.42 3.79 -16.61
CA VAL A 110 4.14 3.30 -17.16
C VAL A 110 2.97 4.14 -16.65
N SER A 111 2.95 4.49 -15.37
CA SER A 111 1.92 5.35 -14.80
C SER A 111 1.94 6.76 -15.41
N LEU A 112 3.13 7.31 -15.65
CA LEU A 112 3.33 8.60 -16.33
C LEU A 112 2.80 8.59 -17.76
N LEU A 113 3.07 7.53 -18.52
CA LEU A 113 2.58 7.38 -19.90
C LEU A 113 1.06 7.25 -19.96
N TRP A 114 0.45 6.59 -18.97
CA TRP A 114 -0.99 6.29 -19.00
C TRP A 114 -1.84 7.44 -18.44
N TRP A 115 -1.42 8.03 -17.32
CA TRP A 115 -2.19 9.07 -16.62
C TRP A 115 -1.58 10.48 -16.75
N GLY A 116 -0.35 10.60 -17.25
CA GLY A 116 0.38 11.87 -17.35
C GLY A 116 0.96 12.34 -16.01
N GLY A 117 1.77 13.40 -16.06
CA GLY A 117 2.46 13.95 -14.88
C GLY A 117 1.71 15.10 -14.16
N THR A 118 0.49 15.43 -14.59
CA THR A 118 -0.28 16.51 -13.95
C THR A 118 -0.99 16.02 -12.70
N ALA A 119 -0.88 16.81 -11.61
CA ALA A 119 -1.60 16.51 -10.39
C ALA A 119 -3.11 16.54 -10.65
N ARG A 120 -3.80 15.45 -10.30
CA ARG A 120 -5.25 15.31 -10.44
C ARG A 120 -5.90 15.32 -9.08
N ARG A 121 -7.07 15.97 -9.00
CA ARG A 121 -7.88 15.89 -7.79
C ARG A 121 -8.61 14.56 -7.76
N TYR A 122 -8.43 13.80 -6.69
CA TYR A 122 -9.19 12.58 -6.45
C TYR A 122 -10.65 12.93 -6.14
N ARG A 123 -11.59 12.41 -6.93
CA ARG A 123 -13.02 12.65 -6.73
C ARG A 123 -13.59 11.64 -5.76
N VAL A 124 -14.03 12.13 -4.61
CA VAL A 124 -14.66 11.30 -3.57
C VAL A 124 -16.18 11.41 -3.69
N PRO A 125 -16.95 10.31 -3.56
CA PRO A 125 -18.41 10.37 -3.58
C PRO A 125 -18.94 11.29 -2.48
N GLY A 126 -19.92 12.12 -2.85
CA GLY A 126 -20.55 13.04 -1.92
C GLY A 126 -19.68 14.21 -1.46
N ASP A 127 -18.54 14.44 -2.12
CA ASP A 127 -17.58 15.49 -1.76
C ASP A 127 -17.23 15.50 -0.25
N ILE A 128 -17.15 14.30 0.36
CA ILE A 128 -16.86 14.11 1.80
C ILE A 128 -15.51 14.74 2.18
N ASP A 129 -14.56 14.79 1.24
CA ASP A 129 -13.27 15.46 1.40
C ASP A 129 -13.37 16.97 1.59
N ARG A 130 -14.53 17.56 1.25
CA ARG A 130 -14.80 19.01 1.41
C ARG A 130 -15.55 19.33 2.69
N ILE A 131 -16.12 18.34 3.36
CA ILE A 131 -16.86 18.55 4.59
C ILE A 131 -15.86 18.83 5.72
N ASN A 132 -15.94 20.05 6.24
CA ASN A 132 -15.12 20.48 7.37
C ASN A 132 -16.03 20.87 8.52
N TRP A 133 -15.86 20.24 9.65
CA TRP A 133 -16.50 20.66 10.90
C TRP A 133 -15.60 21.63 11.64
N LEU A 134 -16.18 22.77 12.00
CA LEU A 134 -15.53 23.78 12.83
C LEU A 134 -15.93 23.56 14.28
N ILE A 135 -14.98 23.18 15.11
CA ILE A 135 -15.16 23.06 16.57
C ILE A 135 -14.34 24.19 17.22
N GLY A 136 -14.96 25.36 17.37
CA GLY A 136 -14.23 26.60 17.64
C GLY A 136 -13.35 26.98 16.44
N ASP A 137 -12.04 27.14 16.67
CA ASP A 137 -11.07 27.42 15.61
C ASP A 137 -10.43 26.13 15.00
N PHE A 138 -10.78 24.94 15.53
CA PHE A 138 -10.26 23.66 15.05
C PHE A 138 -11.06 23.16 13.86
N ARG A 139 -10.37 22.83 12.75
CA ARG A 139 -10.96 22.30 11.52
C ARG A 139 -10.75 20.80 11.42
N LEU A 140 -11.84 20.06 11.57
CA LEU A 140 -11.86 18.61 11.39
C LEU A 140 -12.42 18.30 9.99
N ASN A 141 -11.58 17.76 9.12
CA ASN A 141 -12.02 17.28 7.80
C ASN A 141 -12.64 15.88 7.96
N ALA A 142 -13.82 15.68 7.37
CA ALA A 142 -14.52 14.39 7.46
C ALA A 142 -13.70 13.24 6.81
N TRP A 143 -12.91 13.53 5.77
CA TRP A 143 -12.06 12.53 5.14
C TRP A 143 -10.95 12.02 6.06
N HIS A 144 -10.42 12.86 6.95
CA HIS A 144 -9.44 12.43 7.95
C HIS A 144 -9.98 11.33 8.88
N LEU A 145 -11.28 11.35 9.18
CA LEU A 145 -11.92 10.26 9.94
C LEU A 145 -11.99 8.97 9.13
N VAL A 146 -12.30 9.08 7.82
CA VAL A 146 -12.27 7.92 6.91
C VAL A 146 -10.87 7.31 6.88
N VAL A 147 -9.82 8.14 6.78
CA VAL A 147 -8.42 7.71 6.86
C VAL A 147 -8.15 6.94 8.14
N ALA A 148 -8.52 7.50 9.30
CA ALA A 148 -8.30 6.88 10.58
C ALA A 148 -9.03 5.53 10.69
N ILE A 149 -10.32 5.50 10.39
CA ILE A 149 -11.14 4.27 10.46
C ILE A 149 -10.57 3.20 9.54
N THR A 150 -10.26 3.54 8.28
CA THR A 150 -9.70 2.60 7.31
C THR A 150 -8.35 2.06 7.78
N THR A 151 -7.51 2.90 8.38
CA THR A 151 -6.22 2.47 8.94
C THR A 151 -6.43 1.45 10.05
N PHE A 152 -7.29 1.74 11.05
CA PHE A 152 -7.55 0.82 12.14
C PHE A 152 -8.19 -0.50 11.66
N VAL A 153 -9.11 -0.43 10.70
CA VAL A 153 -9.72 -1.62 10.09
C VAL A 153 -8.66 -2.46 9.37
N THR A 154 -7.81 -1.83 8.56
CA THR A 154 -6.73 -2.53 7.84
C THR A 154 -5.74 -3.18 8.81
N LEU A 155 -5.28 -2.45 9.84
CA LEU A 155 -4.40 -3.00 10.88
C LEU A 155 -5.06 -4.19 11.60
N SER A 156 -6.35 -4.10 11.91
CA SER A 156 -7.10 -5.16 12.57
C SER A 156 -7.23 -6.41 11.69
N ILE A 157 -7.54 -6.22 10.39
CA ILE A 157 -7.65 -7.33 9.43
C ILE A 157 -6.29 -8.02 9.26
N VAL A 158 -5.23 -7.25 9.05
CA VAL A 158 -3.88 -7.81 8.89
C VAL A 158 -3.43 -8.50 10.19
N GLY A 159 -3.68 -7.88 11.34
CA GLY A 159 -3.41 -8.48 12.65
C GLY A 159 -4.16 -9.80 12.84
N TYR A 160 -5.42 -9.88 12.43
CA TYR A 160 -6.21 -11.10 12.45
C TYR A 160 -5.61 -12.17 11.52
N ILE A 161 -5.28 -11.81 10.27
CA ILE A 161 -4.68 -12.74 9.30
C ILE A 161 -3.37 -13.32 9.85
N ILE A 162 -2.48 -12.46 10.37
CA ILE A 162 -1.18 -12.88 10.88
C ILE A 162 -1.31 -13.77 12.14
N ASN A 163 -2.30 -13.49 13.01
CA ASN A 163 -2.38 -14.17 14.29
C ASN A 163 -3.31 -15.38 14.29
N GLN A 164 -4.30 -15.45 13.41
CA GLN A 164 -5.39 -16.40 13.48
C GLN A 164 -5.50 -17.32 12.25
N THR A 165 -4.60 -17.17 11.25
CA THR A 165 -4.67 -18.00 10.04
C THR A 165 -3.42 -18.86 9.85
N GLU A 166 -3.56 -19.98 9.14
CA GLU A 166 -2.43 -20.85 8.76
C GLU A 166 -1.39 -20.11 7.92
N LEU A 167 -1.85 -19.16 7.11
CA LEU A 167 -0.99 -18.31 6.30
C LEU A 167 -0.13 -17.40 7.19
N GLY A 168 -0.72 -16.77 8.20
CA GLY A 168 0.00 -15.98 9.19
C GLY A 168 0.98 -16.80 10.02
N LEU A 169 0.60 -18.05 10.37
CA LEU A 169 1.52 -18.98 11.05
C LEU A 169 2.73 -19.29 10.15
N GLY A 170 2.50 -19.54 8.85
CA GLY A 170 3.56 -19.72 7.88
C GLY A 170 4.48 -18.50 7.76
N MET A 171 3.91 -17.28 7.72
CA MET A 171 4.69 -16.03 7.70
C MET A 171 5.56 -15.88 8.96
N LYS A 172 5.03 -16.20 10.14
CA LYS A 172 5.78 -16.16 11.40
C LYS A 172 6.92 -17.19 11.41
N ALA A 173 6.65 -18.42 10.97
CA ALA A 173 7.66 -19.46 10.89
C ALA A 173 8.83 -19.04 9.96
N PHE A 174 8.52 -18.49 8.79
CA PHE A 174 9.55 -17.97 7.88
C PHE A 174 10.29 -16.74 8.42
N ALA A 175 9.62 -15.90 9.22
CA ALA A 175 10.26 -14.76 9.87
C ALA A 175 11.26 -15.19 10.94
N GLU A 176 10.99 -16.28 11.63
CA GLU A 176 11.83 -16.86 12.66
C GLU A 176 13.04 -17.59 12.03
N ASP A 177 12.78 -18.67 11.29
CA ASP A 177 13.81 -19.46 10.62
C ASP A 177 13.25 -20.07 9.32
N GLN A 178 13.79 -19.60 8.17
CA GLN A 178 13.35 -20.05 6.86
C GLN A 178 13.68 -21.51 6.57
N ASP A 179 14.83 -21.99 7.04
CA ASP A 179 15.28 -23.36 6.79
C ASP A 179 14.48 -24.34 7.64
N ALA A 180 14.27 -24.03 8.92
CA ALA A 180 13.41 -24.83 9.79
C ALA A 180 11.96 -24.87 9.26
N ALA A 181 11.40 -23.76 8.78
CA ALA A 181 10.07 -23.71 8.19
C ALA A 181 9.94 -24.60 6.96
N LYS A 182 10.96 -24.62 6.08
CA LYS A 182 11.03 -25.52 4.92
C LYS A 182 11.08 -27.00 5.32
N LEU A 183 11.85 -27.32 6.34
CA LEU A 183 11.94 -28.68 6.87
C LEU A 183 10.61 -29.17 7.46
N MET A 184 9.81 -28.27 8.02
CA MET A 184 8.46 -28.57 8.51
C MET A 184 7.41 -28.64 7.38
N GLY A 185 7.82 -28.54 6.11
CA GLY A 185 6.96 -28.70 4.94
C GLY A 185 6.21 -27.44 4.52
N ILE A 186 6.51 -26.29 5.11
CA ILE A 186 5.90 -25.02 4.70
C ILE A 186 6.50 -24.58 3.36
N LYS A 187 5.65 -24.38 2.36
CA LYS A 187 6.09 -23.99 1.01
C LYS A 187 6.45 -22.50 0.96
N GLU A 188 7.75 -22.21 0.82
CA GLU A 188 8.27 -20.85 0.65
C GLU A 188 7.51 -20.05 -0.42
N SER A 189 7.26 -20.68 -1.58
CA SER A 189 6.55 -20.00 -2.68
C SER A 189 5.13 -19.57 -2.35
N THR A 190 4.43 -20.31 -1.50
CA THR A 190 3.07 -19.94 -1.08
C THR A 190 3.12 -18.78 -0.10
N VAL A 191 4.00 -18.85 0.88
CA VAL A 191 4.16 -17.79 1.88
C VAL A 191 4.63 -16.50 1.21
N SER A 192 5.62 -16.57 0.32
CA SER A 192 6.12 -15.41 -0.44
C SER A 192 5.00 -14.71 -1.22
N ILE A 193 4.31 -15.43 -2.11
CA ILE A 193 3.23 -14.85 -2.93
C ILE A 193 2.19 -14.15 -2.07
N TRP A 194 1.68 -14.81 -1.03
CA TRP A 194 0.64 -14.22 -0.20
C TRP A 194 1.13 -13.03 0.61
N THR A 195 2.39 -13.06 1.06
CA THR A 195 2.98 -11.91 1.74
C THR A 195 3.08 -10.70 0.80
N TRP A 196 3.53 -10.90 -0.42
CA TRP A 196 3.61 -9.85 -1.43
C TRP A 196 2.23 -9.29 -1.80
N VAL A 197 1.26 -10.16 -2.03
CA VAL A 197 -0.12 -9.76 -2.34
C VAL A 197 -0.75 -8.99 -1.18
N LEU A 198 -0.64 -9.50 0.06
CA LEU A 198 -1.18 -8.80 1.24
C LEU A 198 -0.51 -7.45 1.46
N SER A 199 0.82 -7.37 1.32
CA SER A 199 1.57 -6.12 1.40
C SER A 199 1.07 -5.11 0.35
N ALA A 200 0.88 -5.56 -0.89
CA ALA A 200 0.37 -4.70 -1.96
C ALA A 200 -1.08 -4.27 -1.73
N LEU A 201 -1.91 -5.12 -1.14
CA LEU A 201 -3.28 -4.75 -0.76
C LEU A 201 -3.28 -3.68 0.34
N VAL A 202 -2.44 -3.82 1.36
CA VAL A 202 -2.26 -2.80 2.40
C VAL A 202 -1.75 -1.49 1.79
N GLY A 203 -0.72 -1.54 0.96
CA GLY A 203 -0.23 -0.39 0.20
C GLY A 203 -1.30 0.21 -0.70
N GLY A 204 -2.08 -0.63 -1.39
CA GLY A 204 -3.19 -0.21 -2.25
C GLY A 204 -4.29 0.54 -1.51
N VAL A 205 -4.70 0.05 -0.34
CA VAL A 205 -5.62 0.78 0.56
C VAL A 205 -5.04 2.14 0.92
N THR A 206 -3.75 2.17 1.28
CA THR A 206 -3.07 3.44 1.60
C THR A 206 -3.10 4.40 0.42
N GLY A 207 -2.75 3.95 -0.78
CA GLY A 207 -2.79 4.76 -1.99
C GLY A 207 -4.17 5.34 -2.26
N ILE A 208 -5.22 4.54 -2.18
CA ILE A 208 -6.60 4.98 -2.43
C ILE A 208 -7.05 6.01 -1.38
N VAL A 209 -6.80 5.74 -0.10
CA VAL A 209 -7.32 6.56 1.00
C VAL A 209 -6.56 7.87 1.15
N PHE A 210 -5.27 7.89 0.81
CA PHE A 210 -4.46 9.11 0.87
C PHE A 210 -4.45 9.94 -0.42
N ALA A 211 -4.96 9.43 -1.53
CA ALA A 211 -5.07 10.15 -2.79
C ALA A 211 -5.82 11.50 -2.67
N PRO A 212 -6.95 11.64 -1.94
CA PRO A 212 -7.59 12.93 -1.74
C PRO A 212 -6.81 13.91 -0.86
N VAL A 213 -5.93 13.39 0.01
CA VAL A 213 -5.12 14.21 0.95
C VAL A 213 -3.88 14.77 0.27
N LEU A 214 -3.22 13.96 -0.57
CA LEU A 214 -1.92 14.27 -1.17
C LEU A 214 -2.00 14.73 -2.63
N PHE A 215 -3.18 14.67 -3.25
CA PHE A 215 -3.42 14.77 -4.68
C PHE A 215 -2.75 13.64 -5.49
N LEU A 216 -3.42 13.19 -6.54
CA LEU A 216 -2.87 12.19 -7.46
C LEU A 216 -1.84 12.83 -8.38
N GLN A 217 -0.58 12.62 -8.09
CA GLN A 217 0.56 12.93 -8.96
C GLN A 217 1.45 11.69 -9.03
N GLN A 218 2.38 11.64 -9.97
CA GLN A 218 3.20 10.44 -10.23
C GLN A 218 3.83 9.86 -8.96
N ASP A 219 4.39 10.70 -8.10
CA ASP A 219 5.21 10.28 -6.97
C ASP A 219 4.54 10.48 -5.59
N TYR A 220 3.20 10.68 -5.56
CA TYR A 220 2.55 11.05 -4.29
C TYR A 220 2.75 10.01 -3.16
N MET A 221 2.88 8.73 -3.49
CA MET A 221 3.16 7.68 -2.51
C MET A 221 4.66 7.47 -2.28
N ASN A 222 5.51 7.77 -3.27
CA ASN A 222 6.96 7.70 -3.10
C ASN A 222 7.46 8.75 -2.12
N ILE A 223 6.81 9.91 -2.04
CA ILE A 223 7.12 10.93 -1.03
C ILE A 223 6.96 10.36 0.38
N ILE A 224 5.91 9.58 0.63
CA ILE A 224 5.71 8.91 1.92
C ILE A 224 6.76 7.81 2.11
N PHE A 225 7.02 7.02 1.07
CA PHE A 225 7.97 5.91 1.10
C PHE A 225 9.41 6.37 1.37
N ILE A 226 9.85 7.47 0.74
CA ILE A 226 11.23 8.01 0.92
C ILE A 226 11.43 8.64 2.30
N ASN A 227 10.36 9.19 2.89
CA ASN A 227 10.43 9.82 4.21
C ASN A 227 10.18 8.82 5.37
N PHE A 228 9.99 7.55 5.08
CA PHE A 228 9.86 6.46 6.05
C PHE A 228 11.23 5.90 6.43
#